data_11ae2acc26d5eb91ef4a174e1344101a
#
_entry.id   11ae2acc26d5eb91ef4a174e1344101a
#
_cell.length_a   1.000
_cell.length_b   1.000
_cell.length_c   1.000
_cell.angle_alpha   90.00
_cell.angle_beta   90.00
_cell.angle_gamma   90.00
#
_symmetry.space_group_name_H-M   'P 1'
#
loop_
_entity.id
_entity.type
_entity.pdbx_description
1 polymer ?
#
loop_
_entity_poly.entity_id
_entity_poly.type
_entity_poly.pdbx_seq_one_letter_code
_entity_poly.pdbx_strand_id
1 'polypeptide(L)'
;TKNKPKGIVPVNNLPIIFHLFRKYPNKHFIIIGDYKHEILEEYLEAFCKVKYITVKADKTGTCAGIEKALRYIPDKHSFMLIWSDLILGDSINIEQCIDDNFIGISKDFECRWSYKQESFQESPSKEHGVAGMFVFKEKALLRNVPAEGEFVRWLGTTEIQFKEFPLNGTREVGTLLALEETSQIQYRCRPFNSMEEKGNILIKRPVDEQGEKLAVRERNWYQEVSKYNFKQIPTLYELNPLTMEKIDGKNIYQVDLTLDEKKIVIDNLIDSLNKLHSLKKVSADAFSMVEAYYHKTMNRLESVRDLIPFADREYIRINGKNCRNPYFYKASIRDKVENELCNEKEFALIHGDCTFSNTMVDKSLNIIFLDPRGYFGFKELYGDEKYDWAKAYYSIAGDYDQFNNKKFKLEIEEGQVKLQI
;
A
#
# COMPACT_ATOMS: atom_id res chain seq x y z
N THR A 1 -7.73 11.57 -13.18
CA THR A 1 -7.73 11.99 -11.77
C THR A 1 -8.67 13.17 -11.51
N LYS A 2 -10.00 13.01 -11.68
CA LYS A 2 -10.96 14.12 -11.47
C LYS A 2 -10.93 14.70 -10.04
N ASN A 3 -10.49 13.93 -9.06
CA ASN A 3 -10.66 14.27 -7.65
C ASN A 3 -9.37 14.66 -6.92
N LYS A 4 -8.18 14.44 -7.50
CA LYS A 4 -6.90 14.72 -6.85
C LYS A 4 -5.80 15.10 -7.85
N PRO A 5 -4.75 15.84 -7.44
CA PRO A 5 -3.57 16.10 -8.24
C PRO A 5 -2.86 14.82 -8.67
N LYS A 6 -2.21 14.84 -9.85
CA LYS A 6 -1.55 13.68 -10.42
C LYS A 6 -0.45 13.12 -9.52
N GLY A 7 0.38 13.98 -8.93
CA GLY A 7 1.50 13.58 -8.09
C GLY A 7 1.13 12.78 -6.84
N ILE A 8 -0.13 12.87 -6.35
CA ILE A 8 -0.61 12.09 -5.21
C ILE A 8 -1.47 10.88 -5.59
N VAL A 9 -1.50 10.50 -6.87
CA VAL A 9 -2.10 9.23 -7.30
C VAL A 9 -1.20 8.09 -6.83
N PRO A 10 -1.74 7.06 -6.15
CA PRO A 10 -0.92 5.98 -5.66
C PRO A 10 -0.50 5.03 -6.79
N VAL A 11 0.78 4.67 -6.80
CA VAL A 11 1.37 3.59 -7.58
C VAL A 11 2.16 2.73 -6.60
N ASN A 12 1.95 1.41 -6.62
CA ASN A 12 2.59 0.51 -5.64
C ASN A 12 2.29 0.89 -4.18
N ASN A 13 1.05 1.30 -3.89
CA ASN A 13 0.60 1.79 -2.58
C ASN A 13 1.37 3.02 -2.06
N LEU A 14 2.05 3.74 -2.94
CA LEU A 14 2.78 4.97 -2.61
C LEU A 14 2.40 6.05 -3.63
N PRO A 15 2.08 7.29 -3.21
CA PRO A 15 1.86 8.39 -4.14
C PRO A 15 3.05 8.59 -5.08
N ILE A 16 2.80 8.93 -6.34
CA ILE A 16 3.85 9.01 -7.37
C ILE A 16 5.02 9.88 -6.90
N ILE A 17 4.74 11.08 -6.38
CA ILE A 17 5.79 12.00 -5.92
C ILE A 17 6.62 11.43 -4.76
N PHE A 18 6.06 10.54 -3.94
CA PHE A 18 6.76 9.94 -2.80
C PHE A 18 7.81 8.91 -3.22
N HIS A 19 7.72 8.35 -4.44
CA HIS A 19 8.81 7.56 -4.99
C HIS A 19 10.08 8.39 -5.15
N LEU A 20 9.97 9.67 -5.54
CA LEU A 20 11.10 10.60 -5.58
C LEU A 20 11.62 10.94 -4.19
N PHE A 21 10.72 11.16 -3.21
CA PHE A 21 11.10 11.43 -1.82
C PHE A 21 11.88 10.27 -1.21
N ARG A 22 11.46 9.03 -1.45
CA ARG A 22 12.19 7.83 -1.00
C ARG A 22 13.54 7.67 -1.69
N LYS A 23 13.60 7.98 -2.97
CA LYS A 23 14.85 7.90 -3.74
C LYS A 23 15.87 8.95 -3.32
N TYR A 24 15.42 10.14 -2.95
CA TYR A 24 16.26 11.29 -2.59
C TYR A 24 15.90 11.89 -1.22
N PRO A 25 15.97 11.14 -0.11
CA PRO A 25 15.42 11.57 1.19
C PRO A 25 16.13 12.79 1.78
N ASN A 26 17.36 13.08 1.37
CA ASN A 26 18.18 14.19 1.88
C ASN A 26 18.16 15.42 0.97
N LYS A 27 17.38 15.41 -0.11
CA LYS A 27 17.27 16.56 -1.02
C LYS A 27 16.13 17.50 -0.59
N HIS A 28 16.20 18.75 -1.00
CA HIS A 28 15.14 19.73 -0.84
C HIS A 28 14.25 19.71 -2.08
N PHE A 29 12.95 19.69 -1.89
CA PHE A 29 11.99 19.64 -2.97
C PHE A 29 11.26 20.97 -3.11
N ILE A 30 11.15 21.46 -4.35
CA ILE A 30 10.27 22.58 -4.70
C ILE A 30 9.19 21.99 -5.60
N ILE A 31 7.96 21.98 -5.11
CA ILE A 31 6.85 21.28 -5.76
C ILE A 31 5.92 22.30 -6.39
N ILE A 32 5.89 22.32 -7.71
CA ILE A 32 5.03 23.21 -8.47
C ILE A 32 3.68 22.50 -8.66
N GLY A 33 2.63 23.06 -8.10
CA GLY A 33 1.26 22.57 -8.22
C GLY A 33 0.36 23.56 -8.93
N ASP A 34 -0.56 23.06 -9.75
CA ASP A 34 -1.59 23.82 -10.45
C ASP A 34 -2.98 23.30 -10.01
N TYR A 35 -3.45 22.24 -10.64
CA TYR A 35 -4.76 21.67 -10.39
C TYR A 35 -4.89 21.14 -8.96
N LYS A 36 -5.86 21.68 -8.21
CA LYS A 36 -6.13 21.30 -6.81
C LYS A 36 -4.89 21.42 -5.91
N HIS A 37 -4.19 22.53 -6.04
CA HIS A 37 -2.97 22.82 -5.28
C HIS A 37 -3.19 22.69 -3.77
N GLU A 38 -4.31 23.16 -3.25
CA GLU A 38 -4.68 23.12 -1.84
C GLU A 38 -4.74 21.66 -1.33
N ILE A 39 -5.31 20.75 -2.10
CA ILE A 39 -5.34 19.31 -1.76
C ILE A 39 -3.92 18.72 -1.75
N LEU A 40 -3.04 19.18 -2.66
CA LEU A 40 -1.65 18.75 -2.66
C LEU A 40 -0.93 19.22 -1.39
N GLU A 41 -1.13 20.47 -0.97
CA GLU A 41 -0.52 21.04 0.24
C GLU A 41 -0.98 20.30 1.49
N GLU A 42 -2.28 20.10 1.68
CA GLU A 42 -2.83 19.35 2.80
C GLU A 42 -2.30 17.91 2.85
N TYR A 43 -2.17 17.28 1.68
CA TYR A 43 -1.62 15.94 1.58
C TYR A 43 -0.13 15.90 1.96
N LEU A 44 0.65 16.84 1.48
CA LEU A 44 2.07 16.95 1.81
C LEU A 44 2.27 17.26 3.31
N GLU A 45 1.46 18.15 3.88
CA GLU A 45 1.50 18.44 5.32
C GLU A 45 1.25 17.16 6.15
N ALA A 46 0.30 16.34 5.71
CA ALA A 46 -0.08 15.12 6.44
C ALA A 46 0.96 14.00 6.34
N PHE A 47 1.64 13.87 5.21
CA PHE A 47 2.43 12.66 4.90
C PHE A 47 3.91 12.90 4.61
N CYS A 48 4.29 14.11 4.16
CA CYS A 48 5.65 14.38 3.69
C CYS A 48 6.63 14.54 4.85
N LYS A 49 7.79 13.88 4.74
CA LYS A 49 8.86 13.89 5.75
C LYS A 49 10.17 14.50 5.24
N VAL A 50 10.24 14.75 3.93
CA VAL A 50 11.39 15.46 3.36
C VAL A 50 11.18 16.97 3.44
N LYS A 51 12.24 17.72 3.27
CA LYS A 51 12.16 19.18 3.21
C LYS A 51 11.57 19.62 1.88
N TYR A 52 10.47 20.35 1.93
CA TYR A 52 9.79 20.81 0.72
C TYR A 52 9.25 22.24 0.84
N ILE A 53 9.01 22.84 -0.32
CA ILE A 53 8.29 24.09 -0.51
C ILE A 53 7.29 23.85 -1.63
N THR A 54 6.07 24.35 -1.48
CA THR A 54 5.07 24.35 -2.56
C THR A 54 5.05 25.69 -3.29
N VAL A 55 4.82 25.66 -4.58
CA VAL A 55 4.68 26.82 -5.46
C VAL A 55 3.41 26.66 -6.28
N LYS A 56 2.48 27.60 -6.13
CA LYS A 56 1.26 27.61 -6.97
C LYS A 56 1.56 28.17 -8.34
N ALA A 57 1.25 27.42 -9.38
CA ALA A 57 1.27 27.91 -10.77
C ALA A 57 0.00 28.72 -11.02
N ASP A 58 0.17 29.96 -11.52
CA ASP A 58 -0.96 30.87 -11.78
C ASP A 58 -1.37 30.87 -13.27
N LYS A 59 -0.60 30.19 -14.10
CA LYS A 59 -0.76 30.13 -15.56
C LYS A 59 -0.80 28.66 -16.02
N THR A 60 -1.08 28.47 -17.30
CA THR A 60 -1.18 27.15 -17.91
C THR A 60 0.12 26.71 -18.59
N GLY A 61 0.33 25.36 -18.62
CA GLY A 61 1.47 24.76 -19.31
C GLY A 61 2.64 24.43 -18.36
N THR A 62 3.61 23.70 -18.89
CA THR A 62 4.73 23.18 -18.11
C THR A 62 5.81 24.21 -17.75
N CYS A 63 5.76 25.42 -18.35
CA CYS A 63 6.57 26.57 -17.92
C CYS A 63 6.03 27.22 -16.64
N ALA A 64 4.72 27.08 -16.37
CA ALA A 64 4.06 27.79 -15.29
C ALA A 64 4.63 27.43 -13.94
N GLY A 65 4.92 28.46 -13.13
CA GLY A 65 5.47 28.29 -11.78
C GLY A 65 6.99 28.08 -11.71
N ILE A 66 7.69 27.81 -12.81
CA ILE A 66 9.15 27.62 -12.80
C ILE A 66 9.87 28.88 -12.31
N GLU A 67 9.51 30.07 -12.85
CA GLU A 67 10.12 31.34 -12.41
C GLU A 67 9.99 31.54 -10.90
N LYS A 68 8.83 31.23 -10.33
CA LYS A 68 8.62 31.30 -8.88
C LYS A 68 9.47 30.31 -8.12
N ALA A 69 9.58 29.08 -8.61
CA ALA A 69 10.38 28.00 -8.02
C ALA A 69 11.88 28.36 -8.00
N LEU A 70 12.41 29.01 -9.05
CA LEU A 70 13.79 29.42 -9.14
C LEU A 70 14.23 30.39 -8.03
N ARG A 71 13.31 31.12 -7.39
CA ARG A 71 13.61 32.03 -6.26
C ARG A 71 14.12 31.28 -5.04
N TYR A 72 13.76 30.02 -4.90
CA TYR A 72 14.17 29.16 -3.79
C TYR A 72 15.45 28.36 -4.06
N ILE A 73 15.97 28.41 -5.31
CA ILE A 73 17.23 27.75 -5.67
C ILE A 73 18.36 28.75 -5.47
N PRO A 74 19.42 28.42 -4.69
CA PRO A 74 20.58 29.28 -4.54
C PRO A 74 21.32 29.47 -5.87
N ASP A 75 21.99 30.62 -6.05
CA ASP A 75 22.83 30.85 -7.21
C ASP A 75 23.97 29.82 -7.29
N LYS A 76 24.32 29.41 -8.52
CA LYS A 76 25.39 28.42 -8.77
C LYS A 76 25.17 27.04 -8.16
N HIS A 77 23.95 26.68 -7.77
CA HIS A 77 23.58 25.31 -7.40
C HIS A 77 22.96 24.62 -8.58
N SER A 78 23.40 23.37 -8.80
CA SER A 78 22.73 22.47 -9.74
C SER A 78 21.41 21.99 -9.16
N PHE A 79 20.44 21.77 -10.03
CA PHE A 79 19.13 21.25 -9.64
C PHE A 79 18.52 20.38 -10.73
N MET A 80 17.61 19.51 -10.32
CA MET A 80 16.83 18.68 -11.22
C MET A 80 15.41 19.23 -11.32
N LEU A 81 14.94 19.43 -12.55
CA LEU A 81 13.53 19.64 -12.90
C LEU A 81 12.98 18.32 -13.42
N ILE A 82 11.92 17.82 -12.80
CA ILE A 82 11.32 16.53 -13.18
C ILE A 82 9.80 16.58 -13.13
N TRP A 83 9.17 15.92 -14.11
CA TRP A 83 7.72 15.76 -14.11
C TRP A 83 7.27 14.79 -13.01
N SER A 84 6.17 15.14 -12.34
CA SER A 84 5.64 14.38 -11.20
C SER A 84 5.02 13.03 -11.55
N ASP A 85 5.00 12.65 -12.82
CA ASP A 85 4.47 11.37 -13.32
C ASP A 85 5.54 10.34 -13.67
N LEU A 86 6.80 10.64 -13.35
CA LEU A 86 7.90 9.71 -13.53
C LEU A 86 8.22 8.94 -12.26
N ILE A 87 8.36 7.64 -12.39
CA ILE A 87 8.95 6.75 -11.37
C ILE A 87 10.30 6.30 -11.89
N LEU A 88 11.36 6.89 -11.35
CA LEU A 88 12.73 6.61 -11.78
C LEU A 88 13.15 5.19 -11.42
N GLY A 89 13.85 4.52 -12.34
CA GLY A 89 14.44 3.21 -12.11
C GLY A 89 15.43 3.20 -10.94
N ASP A 90 15.62 2.05 -10.30
CA ASP A 90 16.46 1.92 -9.10
C ASP A 90 17.93 2.26 -9.38
N SER A 91 18.43 1.91 -10.57
CA SER A 91 19.80 2.17 -11.01
C SER A 91 20.10 3.64 -11.32
N ILE A 92 19.09 4.50 -11.41
CA ILE A 92 19.28 5.92 -11.74
C ILE A 92 19.93 6.65 -10.56
N ASN A 93 21.16 7.15 -10.77
CA ASN A 93 21.87 8.00 -9.82
C ASN A 93 22.28 9.32 -10.49
N ILE A 94 21.66 10.43 -10.08
CA ILE A 94 21.92 11.77 -10.63
C ILE A 94 23.00 12.54 -9.87
N GLU A 95 23.58 12.00 -8.81
CA GLU A 95 24.67 12.69 -8.09
C GLU A 95 25.91 12.90 -8.92
N GLN A 96 26.04 12.15 -10.02
CA GLN A 96 27.11 12.29 -11.01
C GLN A 96 26.88 13.42 -12.03
N CYS A 97 25.68 14.08 -11.99
CA CYS A 97 25.26 15.05 -13.00
C CYS A 97 25.33 16.50 -12.48
N ILE A 98 26.43 16.90 -11.83
CA ILE A 98 26.50 18.22 -11.17
C ILE A 98 27.20 19.31 -12.02
N ASP A 99 28.08 18.91 -12.91
CA ASP A 99 28.97 19.85 -13.62
C ASP A 99 28.46 20.29 -15.00
N ASP A 100 27.45 19.61 -15.53
CA ASP A 100 26.88 19.84 -16.86
C ASP A 100 25.35 19.86 -16.82
N ASN A 101 24.73 20.22 -17.94
CA ASN A 101 23.31 20.05 -18.12
C ASN A 101 23.02 18.65 -18.68
N PHE A 102 22.04 17.97 -18.11
CA PHE A 102 21.63 16.64 -18.58
C PHE A 102 20.14 16.58 -18.88
N ILE A 103 19.80 15.81 -19.90
CA ILE A 103 18.41 15.51 -20.27
C ILE A 103 18.15 14.02 -20.17
N GLY A 104 17.09 13.65 -19.46
CA GLY A 104 16.67 12.27 -19.29
C GLY A 104 16.06 11.71 -20.58
N ILE A 105 16.69 10.69 -21.15
CA ILE A 105 16.23 9.98 -22.34
C ILE A 105 15.68 8.62 -21.93
N SER A 106 14.42 8.36 -22.27
CA SER A 106 13.79 7.06 -22.06
C SER A 106 13.78 6.24 -23.36
N LYS A 107 14.07 4.93 -23.19
CA LYS A 107 13.83 3.90 -24.20
C LYS A 107 12.74 2.90 -23.79
N ASP A 108 12.20 3.05 -22.58
CA ASP A 108 11.23 2.13 -22.01
C ASP A 108 9.77 2.48 -22.41
N PHE A 109 9.52 3.77 -22.70
CA PHE A 109 8.22 4.26 -23.15
C PHE A 109 8.38 5.33 -24.24
N GLU A 110 7.32 5.54 -25.02
CA GLU A 110 7.27 6.56 -26.07
C GLU A 110 7.03 7.92 -25.45
N CYS A 111 7.91 8.88 -25.78
CA CYS A 111 7.79 10.27 -25.35
C CYS A 111 7.32 11.15 -26.52
N ARG A 112 6.51 12.17 -26.23
CA ARG A 112 6.01 13.14 -27.22
C ARG A 112 7.11 13.92 -27.91
N TRP A 113 8.20 14.24 -27.19
CA TRP A 113 9.35 14.98 -27.65
C TRP A 113 10.56 14.08 -27.81
N SER A 114 11.37 14.37 -28.80
CA SER A 114 12.69 13.74 -28.95
C SER A 114 13.81 14.77 -28.87
N TYR A 115 14.99 14.32 -28.42
CA TYR A 115 16.22 15.10 -28.41
C TYR A 115 17.28 14.35 -29.23
N LYS A 116 17.67 14.92 -30.37
CA LYS A 116 18.60 14.28 -31.29
C LYS A 116 19.49 15.33 -31.91
N GLN A 117 20.78 15.08 -31.99
CA GLN A 117 21.78 16.02 -32.55
C GLN A 117 21.64 17.42 -31.92
N GLU A 118 21.56 17.43 -30.56
CA GLU A 118 21.42 18.68 -29.80
C GLU A 118 20.18 19.52 -30.10
N SER A 119 19.17 18.93 -30.72
CA SER A 119 17.94 19.61 -31.13
C SER A 119 16.69 18.91 -30.59
N PHE A 120 15.73 19.70 -30.12
CA PHE A 120 14.41 19.25 -29.73
C PHE A 120 13.44 19.18 -30.91
N GLN A 121 12.73 18.06 -31.01
CA GLN A 121 11.72 17.87 -32.05
C GLN A 121 10.42 17.36 -31.40
N GLU A 122 9.29 17.98 -31.76
CA GLU A 122 7.97 17.49 -31.36
C GLU A 122 7.56 16.32 -32.24
N SER A 123 8.22 15.20 -32.03
CA SER A 123 8.02 13.96 -32.74
C SER A 123 8.12 12.80 -31.78
N PRO A 124 7.09 11.94 -31.68
CA PRO A 124 7.10 10.78 -30.78
C PRO A 124 8.31 9.88 -31.02
N SER A 125 8.98 9.49 -29.95
CA SER A 125 10.19 8.65 -30.01
C SER A 125 10.32 7.73 -28.82
N LYS A 126 10.75 6.49 -29.09
CA LYS A 126 11.23 5.52 -28.07
C LYS A 126 12.74 5.49 -27.96
N GLU A 127 13.49 5.94 -28.96
CA GLU A 127 14.96 5.86 -28.95
C GLU A 127 15.60 7.12 -28.36
N HIS A 128 15.03 8.27 -28.63
CA HIS A 128 15.51 9.59 -28.21
C HIS A 128 14.46 10.36 -27.43
N GLY A 129 13.59 9.64 -26.71
CA GLY A 129 12.42 10.22 -26.03
C GLY A 129 12.80 11.08 -24.83
N VAL A 130 12.39 12.35 -24.85
CA VAL A 130 12.52 13.29 -23.74
C VAL A 130 11.53 12.94 -22.64
N ALA A 131 12.00 12.31 -21.58
CA ALA A 131 11.15 11.76 -20.54
C ALA A 131 10.62 12.80 -19.52
N GLY A 132 11.07 14.06 -19.60
CA GLY A 132 10.66 15.11 -18.65
C GLY A 132 11.52 15.15 -17.38
N MET A 133 12.77 14.71 -17.45
CA MET A 133 13.80 14.93 -16.45
C MET A 133 14.93 15.78 -17.04
N PHE A 134 15.29 16.86 -16.35
CA PHE A 134 16.34 17.77 -16.73
C PHE A 134 17.22 18.09 -15.53
N VAL A 135 18.53 18.10 -15.70
CA VAL A 135 19.47 18.61 -14.70
C VAL A 135 20.11 19.86 -15.24
N PHE A 136 20.07 20.93 -14.48
CA PHE A 136 20.70 22.20 -14.82
C PHE A 136 21.83 22.48 -13.87
N LYS A 137 23.00 22.88 -14.39
CA LYS A 137 24.16 23.23 -13.57
C LYS A 137 23.95 24.51 -12.74
N GLU A 138 23.08 25.41 -13.20
CA GLU A 138 22.75 26.67 -12.52
C GLU A 138 21.39 27.23 -12.98
N LYS A 139 20.73 27.97 -12.07
CA LYS A 139 19.40 28.55 -12.37
C LYS A 139 19.41 29.68 -13.39
N ALA A 140 20.56 30.32 -13.63
CA ALA A 140 20.70 31.39 -14.58
C ALA A 140 20.27 31.00 -16.00
N LEU A 141 20.42 29.73 -16.37
CA LEU A 141 19.99 29.15 -17.63
C LEU A 141 18.49 29.27 -17.88
N LEU A 142 17.69 29.29 -16.82
CA LEU A 142 16.23 29.38 -16.89
C LEU A 142 15.69 30.78 -16.59
N ARG A 143 16.55 31.83 -16.58
CA ARG A 143 16.14 33.21 -16.23
C ARG A 143 15.02 33.74 -17.12
N ASN A 144 15.00 33.36 -18.39
CA ASN A 144 14.04 33.84 -19.38
C ASN A 144 12.92 32.83 -19.65
N VAL A 145 12.69 31.87 -18.74
CA VAL A 145 11.57 30.93 -18.89
C VAL A 145 10.25 31.69 -18.90
N PRO A 146 9.38 31.46 -19.88
CA PRO A 146 8.10 32.16 -19.96
C PRO A 146 7.18 31.75 -18.80
N ALA A 147 6.27 32.63 -18.41
CA ALA A 147 5.30 32.38 -17.35
C ALA A 147 4.26 31.30 -17.69
N GLU A 148 4.10 30.98 -18.98
CA GLU A 148 3.14 30.00 -19.49
C GLU A 148 3.68 29.32 -20.74
N GLY A 149 3.03 28.21 -21.14
CA GLY A 149 3.38 27.46 -22.33
C GLY A 149 4.12 26.15 -22.02
N GLU A 150 4.62 25.53 -23.08
CA GLU A 150 5.23 24.19 -23.00
C GLU A 150 6.76 24.29 -22.88
N PHE A 151 7.31 23.71 -21.82
CA PHE A 151 8.70 23.88 -21.41
C PHE A 151 9.70 23.33 -22.43
N VAL A 152 9.47 22.14 -22.98
CA VAL A 152 10.39 21.51 -23.95
C VAL A 152 10.40 22.32 -25.27
N ARG A 153 9.24 22.85 -25.67
CA ARG A 153 9.16 23.74 -26.84
C ARG A 153 9.98 25.01 -26.61
N TRP A 154 9.89 25.61 -25.44
CA TRP A 154 10.69 26.79 -25.11
C TRP A 154 12.21 26.42 -25.05
N LEU A 155 12.59 25.31 -24.47
CA LEU A 155 13.99 24.83 -24.48
C LEU A 155 14.53 24.76 -25.93
N GLY A 156 13.72 24.29 -26.87
CA GLY A 156 14.08 24.23 -28.29
C GLY A 156 14.34 25.59 -28.93
N THR A 157 13.98 26.69 -28.29
CA THR A 157 14.29 28.07 -28.74
C THR A 157 15.52 28.66 -28.06
N THR A 158 16.17 27.93 -27.17
CA THR A 158 17.35 28.37 -26.42
C THR A 158 18.62 27.71 -26.95
N GLU A 159 19.75 28.28 -26.59
CA GLU A 159 21.08 27.69 -26.88
C GLU A 159 21.57 26.73 -25.80
N ILE A 160 20.70 26.31 -24.88
CA ILE A 160 21.06 25.40 -23.78
C ILE A 160 21.28 24.00 -24.36
N GLN A 161 22.50 23.51 -24.23
CA GLN A 161 22.87 22.16 -24.64
C GLN A 161 22.81 21.20 -23.47
N PHE A 162 22.46 19.95 -23.75
CA PHE A 162 22.35 18.87 -22.78
C PHE A 162 23.15 17.65 -23.20
N LYS A 163 23.75 17.00 -22.24
CA LYS A 163 24.23 15.63 -22.39
C LYS A 163 23.06 14.67 -22.13
N GLU A 164 22.94 13.66 -22.97
CA GLU A 164 21.92 12.61 -22.77
C GLU A 164 22.22 11.79 -21.53
N PHE A 165 21.20 11.54 -20.71
CA PHE A 165 21.24 10.68 -19.54
C PHE A 165 20.20 9.57 -19.70
N PRO A 166 20.62 8.28 -19.80
CA PRO A 166 19.70 7.19 -20.04
C PRO A 166 18.88 6.88 -18.76
N LEU A 167 17.55 6.87 -18.91
CA LEU A 167 16.61 6.58 -17.82
C LEU A 167 16.10 5.14 -17.85
N ASN A 168 17.02 4.16 -17.79
CA ASN A 168 16.69 2.74 -17.85
C ASN A 168 15.83 2.31 -16.64
N GLY A 169 14.77 1.54 -16.88
CA GLY A 169 13.84 1.07 -15.86
C GLY A 169 12.90 2.15 -15.30
N THR A 170 12.91 3.34 -15.90
CA THR A 170 11.98 4.42 -15.55
C THR A 170 10.61 4.16 -16.18
N ARG A 171 9.55 4.49 -15.45
CA ARG A 171 8.16 4.37 -15.92
C ARG A 171 7.47 5.73 -15.90
N GLU A 172 6.72 6.01 -16.95
CA GLU A 172 5.81 7.15 -17.02
C GLU A 172 4.41 6.66 -16.67
N VAL A 173 3.78 7.29 -15.69
CA VAL A 173 2.42 6.96 -15.22
C VAL A 173 1.45 8.11 -15.42
N GLY A 174 1.73 8.90 -16.46
CA GLY A 174 1.01 10.13 -16.78
C GLY A 174 -0.39 9.93 -17.36
N THR A 175 -0.70 8.78 -17.92
CA THR A 175 -1.98 8.45 -18.53
C THR A 175 -2.77 7.44 -17.69
N LEU A 176 -4.10 7.37 -17.91
CA LEU A 176 -4.92 6.35 -17.25
C LEU A 176 -4.50 4.94 -17.67
N LEU A 177 -4.18 4.74 -18.94
CA LEU A 177 -3.74 3.45 -19.47
C LEU A 177 -2.44 3.01 -18.82
N ALA A 178 -1.42 3.86 -18.79
CA ALA A 178 -0.13 3.56 -18.14
C ALA A 178 -0.30 3.32 -16.63
N LEU A 179 -1.22 4.03 -15.97
CA LEU A 179 -1.56 3.82 -14.57
C LEU A 179 -2.25 2.47 -14.37
N GLU A 180 -3.19 2.09 -15.23
CA GLU A 180 -3.90 0.81 -15.17
C GLU A 180 -2.96 -0.36 -15.46
N GLU A 181 -2.10 -0.26 -16.45
CA GLU A 181 -1.08 -1.27 -16.76
C GLU A 181 -0.12 -1.46 -15.57
N THR A 182 0.37 -0.36 -15.01
CA THR A 182 1.23 -0.41 -13.81
C THR A 182 0.47 -0.96 -12.61
N SER A 183 -0.82 -0.63 -12.46
CA SER A 183 -1.69 -1.12 -11.40
C SER A 183 -2.05 -2.60 -11.58
N GLN A 184 -2.32 -3.05 -12.81
CA GLN A 184 -2.63 -4.47 -13.08
C GLN A 184 -1.46 -5.40 -12.78
N ILE A 185 -0.23 -4.92 -12.93
CA ILE A 185 0.98 -5.69 -12.56
C ILE A 185 1.09 -5.82 -11.02
N GLN A 186 0.46 -4.94 -10.23
CA GLN A 186 0.70 -4.85 -8.79
C GLN A 186 -0.55 -4.84 -7.89
N TYR A 187 -1.74 -4.53 -8.40
CA TYR A 187 -3.03 -4.60 -7.67
C TYR A 187 -3.69 -5.97 -7.75
N ARG A 188 -3.10 -6.91 -8.38
CA ARG A 188 -3.28 -8.25 -7.88
C ARG A 188 -2.55 -8.25 -6.55
N CYS A 189 -3.27 -8.14 -5.41
CA CYS A 189 -2.98 -9.05 -4.32
C CYS A 189 -2.62 -10.33 -5.03
N ARG A 190 -1.31 -10.64 -5.15
CA ARG A 190 -0.93 -11.86 -5.89
C ARG A 190 -1.79 -12.90 -5.24
N PRO A 191 -2.73 -13.54 -5.92
CA PRO A 191 -3.38 -14.66 -5.31
C PRO A 191 -2.21 -15.59 -5.01
N PHE A 192 -1.85 -15.73 -3.73
CA PHE A 192 -0.82 -16.67 -3.30
C PHE A 192 -1.15 -18.08 -3.80
N ASN A 193 -2.42 -18.24 -4.20
CA ASN A 193 -2.98 -19.47 -4.71
C ASN A 193 -3.79 -19.21 -5.98
N SER A 194 -3.73 -20.14 -6.92
CA SER A 194 -4.72 -20.30 -7.97
C SER A 194 -5.84 -21.21 -7.46
N MET A 195 -7.07 -20.94 -7.88
CA MET A 195 -8.24 -21.76 -7.56
C MET A 195 -8.85 -22.32 -8.83
N GLU A 196 -9.10 -23.63 -8.83
CA GLU A 196 -9.76 -24.36 -9.92
C GLU A 196 -11.04 -25.01 -9.37
N GLU A 197 -12.17 -24.75 -10.02
CA GLU A 197 -13.45 -25.35 -9.66
C GLU A 197 -13.78 -26.53 -10.60
N LYS A 198 -14.12 -27.69 -10.03
CA LYS A 198 -14.58 -28.89 -10.76
C LYS A 198 -15.84 -29.45 -10.13
N GLY A 199 -17.00 -29.01 -10.61
CA GLY A 199 -18.28 -29.35 -9.99
C GLY A 199 -18.35 -28.85 -8.54
N ASN A 200 -18.50 -29.77 -7.58
CA ASN A 200 -18.55 -29.47 -6.15
C ASN A 200 -17.18 -29.52 -5.47
N ILE A 201 -16.11 -29.47 -6.24
CA ILE A 201 -14.74 -29.56 -5.71
C ILE A 201 -14.00 -28.26 -6.02
N LEU A 202 -13.29 -27.75 -5.04
CA LEU A 202 -12.37 -26.63 -5.14
C LEU A 202 -10.93 -27.13 -4.96
N ILE A 203 -10.05 -26.81 -5.90
CA ILE A 203 -8.64 -27.17 -5.87
C ILE A 203 -7.82 -25.89 -5.72
N LYS A 204 -7.02 -25.79 -4.68
CA LYS A 204 -6.18 -24.64 -4.36
C LYS A 204 -4.70 -25.00 -4.55
N ARG A 205 -3.97 -24.22 -5.37
CA ARG A 205 -2.55 -24.43 -5.63
C ARG A 205 -1.76 -23.14 -5.38
N PRO A 206 -0.62 -23.20 -4.70
CA PRO A 206 0.27 -22.05 -4.58
C PRO A 206 0.81 -21.62 -5.95
N VAL A 207 1.01 -20.31 -6.15
CA VAL A 207 1.50 -19.74 -7.42
C VAL A 207 2.97 -19.31 -7.35
N ASP A 208 3.51 -19.17 -6.15
CA ASP A 208 4.91 -18.78 -5.93
C ASP A 208 5.45 -19.34 -4.61
N GLU A 209 6.74 -19.09 -4.31
CA GLU A 209 7.41 -19.58 -3.11
C GLU A 209 6.75 -19.07 -1.81
N GLN A 210 6.24 -17.85 -1.82
CA GLN A 210 5.52 -17.30 -0.67
C GLN A 210 4.17 -17.99 -0.49
N GLY A 211 3.47 -18.25 -1.59
CA GLY A 211 2.24 -19.05 -1.61
C GLY A 211 2.46 -20.46 -1.06
N GLU A 212 3.58 -21.12 -1.42
CA GLU A 212 3.89 -22.46 -0.89
C GLU A 212 4.08 -22.45 0.63
N LYS A 213 4.79 -21.47 1.18
CA LYS A 213 4.97 -21.34 2.65
C LYS A 213 3.62 -21.18 3.37
N LEU A 214 2.70 -20.42 2.78
CA LEU A 214 1.35 -20.24 3.33
C LEU A 214 0.52 -21.51 3.18
N ALA A 215 0.59 -22.18 2.03
CA ALA A 215 -0.14 -23.42 1.76
C ALA A 215 0.30 -24.56 2.71
N VAL A 216 1.58 -24.65 3.04
CA VAL A 216 2.07 -25.61 4.04
C VAL A 216 1.42 -25.37 5.40
N ARG A 217 1.35 -24.11 5.87
CA ARG A 217 0.72 -23.76 7.15
C ARG A 217 -0.77 -24.09 7.17
N GLU A 218 -1.46 -23.75 6.07
CA GLU A 218 -2.89 -24.03 5.90
C GLU A 218 -3.17 -25.55 5.92
N ARG A 219 -2.38 -26.34 5.18
CA ARG A 219 -2.48 -27.82 5.16
C ARG A 219 -2.25 -28.40 6.54
N ASN A 220 -1.22 -27.94 7.25
CA ASN A 220 -0.93 -28.40 8.61
C ASN A 220 -2.10 -28.13 9.57
N TRP A 221 -2.74 -26.96 9.44
CA TRP A 221 -3.90 -26.63 10.25
C TRP A 221 -5.08 -27.57 9.95
N TYR A 222 -5.43 -27.76 8.68
CA TYR A 222 -6.49 -28.69 8.29
C TYR A 222 -6.19 -30.12 8.74
N GLN A 223 -4.95 -30.55 8.61
CA GLN A 223 -4.51 -31.88 9.08
C GLN A 223 -4.67 -32.03 10.58
N GLU A 224 -4.37 -30.98 11.37
CA GLU A 224 -4.53 -31.04 12.84
C GLU A 224 -6.00 -31.08 13.23
N VAL A 225 -6.84 -30.17 12.75
CA VAL A 225 -8.28 -30.12 13.12
C VAL A 225 -9.03 -31.40 12.71
N SER A 226 -8.64 -32.01 11.60
CA SER A 226 -9.25 -33.25 11.12
C SER A 226 -9.11 -34.42 12.09
N LYS A 227 -8.07 -34.44 12.94
CA LYS A 227 -7.87 -35.45 13.97
C LYS A 227 -8.97 -35.45 15.03
N TYR A 228 -9.67 -34.35 15.22
CA TYR A 228 -10.68 -34.11 16.24
C TYR A 228 -12.11 -34.17 15.68
N ASN A 229 -12.28 -34.55 14.41
CA ASN A 229 -13.59 -34.57 13.74
C ASN A 229 -14.33 -33.22 13.81
N PHE A 230 -13.57 -32.11 13.71
CA PHE A 230 -14.11 -30.75 13.69
C PHE A 230 -14.92 -30.53 12.41
N LYS A 231 -16.19 -30.14 12.55
CA LYS A 231 -17.16 -30.08 11.45
C LYS A 231 -17.27 -28.73 10.77
N GLN A 232 -16.74 -27.67 11.39
CA GLN A 232 -16.83 -26.31 10.91
C GLN A 232 -15.75 -25.97 9.85
N ILE A 233 -15.41 -26.94 9.01
CA ILE A 233 -14.49 -26.82 7.86
C ILE A 233 -15.09 -27.54 6.65
N PRO A 234 -14.66 -27.23 5.41
CA PRO A 234 -15.04 -28.01 4.23
C PRO A 234 -14.60 -29.47 4.37
N THR A 235 -15.31 -30.38 3.75
CA THR A 235 -14.84 -31.75 3.57
C THR A 235 -13.55 -31.73 2.75
N LEU A 236 -12.49 -32.34 3.28
CA LEU A 236 -11.17 -32.39 2.64
C LEU A 236 -11.05 -33.71 1.84
N TYR A 237 -10.65 -33.61 0.58
CA TYR A 237 -10.41 -34.78 -0.28
C TYR A 237 -8.91 -35.05 -0.43
N GLU A 238 -8.08 -34.02 -0.56
CA GLU A 238 -6.63 -34.13 -0.66
C GLU A 238 -5.97 -32.91 -0.03
N LEU A 239 -4.80 -33.08 0.56
CA LEU A 239 -4.05 -31.97 1.19
C LEU A 239 -3.02 -31.35 0.26
N ASN A 240 -2.57 -32.04 -0.80
CA ASN A 240 -1.58 -31.50 -1.71
C ASN A 240 -1.78 -32.02 -3.17
N PRO A 241 -2.35 -31.19 -4.09
CA PRO A 241 -2.87 -29.84 -3.85
C PRO A 241 -4.07 -29.86 -2.90
N LEU A 242 -4.28 -28.77 -2.16
CA LEU A 242 -5.41 -28.72 -1.24
C LEU A 242 -6.73 -28.78 -2.02
N THR A 243 -7.41 -29.90 -1.87
CA THR A 243 -8.65 -30.23 -2.58
C THR A 243 -9.77 -30.40 -1.57
N MET A 244 -10.80 -29.61 -1.67
CA MET A 244 -11.88 -29.55 -0.71
C MET A 244 -13.26 -29.43 -1.36
N GLU A 245 -14.28 -29.64 -0.57
CA GLU A 245 -15.67 -29.37 -0.92
C GLU A 245 -15.85 -27.89 -1.27
N LYS A 246 -16.55 -27.60 -2.36
CA LYS A 246 -17.04 -26.27 -2.65
C LYS A 246 -18.30 -26.02 -1.82
N ILE A 247 -18.21 -25.15 -0.84
CA ILE A 247 -19.32 -24.83 0.07
C ILE A 247 -20.44 -24.11 -0.68
N ASP A 248 -21.67 -24.61 -0.56
CA ASP A 248 -22.88 -23.90 -1.02
C ASP A 248 -23.30 -22.88 0.04
N GLY A 249 -22.57 -21.80 0.10
CA GLY A 249 -22.72 -20.71 1.05
C GLY A 249 -22.05 -19.43 0.56
N LYS A 250 -22.07 -18.41 1.40
CA LYS A 250 -21.42 -17.11 1.14
C LYS A 250 -20.61 -16.68 2.36
N ASN A 251 -19.60 -15.85 2.13
CA ASN A 251 -18.90 -15.19 3.22
C ASN A 251 -19.89 -14.33 4.03
N ILE A 252 -19.74 -14.27 5.35
CA ILE A 252 -20.68 -13.58 6.25
C ILE A 252 -20.94 -12.14 5.78
N TYR A 253 -19.92 -11.41 5.33
CA TYR A 253 -20.05 -10.02 4.87
C TYR A 253 -20.86 -9.86 3.55
N GLN A 254 -21.12 -10.94 2.84
CA GLN A 254 -21.83 -10.96 1.54
C GLN A 254 -23.29 -11.39 1.67
N VAL A 255 -23.69 -11.87 2.84
CA VAL A 255 -25.06 -12.38 3.06
C VAL A 255 -25.94 -11.23 3.55
N ASP A 256 -27.10 -11.09 2.91
CA ASP A 256 -28.14 -10.19 3.42
C ASP A 256 -28.98 -10.95 4.46
N LEU A 257 -28.74 -10.61 5.73
CA LEU A 257 -29.33 -11.28 6.89
C LEU A 257 -30.27 -10.32 7.63
N THR A 258 -31.41 -10.82 8.05
CA THR A 258 -32.27 -10.16 9.02
C THR A 258 -31.57 -10.01 10.37
N LEU A 259 -32.10 -9.18 11.27
CA LEU A 259 -31.50 -8.98 12.59
C LEU A 259 -31.44 -10.28 13.41
N ASP A 260 -32.47 -11.13 13.31
CA ASP A 260 -32.50 -12.41 14.03
C ASP A 260 -31.50 -13.43 13.44
N GLU A 261 -31.40 -13.50 12.12
CA GLU A 261 -30.36 -14.32 11.46
C GLU A 261 -28.96 -13.85 11.81
N LYS A 262 -28.71 -12.54 11.89
CA LYS A 262 -27.40 -11.99 12.35
C LYS A 262 -27.06 -12.47 13.75
N LYS A 263 -28.03 -12.49 14.67
CA LYS A 263 -27.80 -13.02 16.03
C LYS A 263 -27.44 -14.50 15.98
N ILE A 264 -28.22 -15.32 15.24
CA ILE A 264 -27.96 -16.75 15.09
C ILE A 264 -26.56 -16.99 14.50
N VAL A 265 -26.16 -16.23 13.47
CA VAL A 265 -24.82 -16.37 12.84
C VAL A 265 -23.72 -16.01 13.83
N ILE A 266 -23.88 -14.95 14.63
CA ILE A 266 -22.89 -14.57 15.65
C ILE A 266 -22.81 -15.62 16.75
N ASP A 267 -23.94 -16.14 17.25
CA ASP A 267 -23.96 -17.19 18.25
C ASP A 267 -23.30 -18.47 17.71
N ASN A 268 -23.59 -18.86 16.48
CA ASN A 268 -22.95 -19.99 15.80
C ASN A 268 -21.43 -19.79 15.60
N LEU A 269 -21.00 -18.56 15.32
CA LEU A 269 -19.57 -18.22 15.23
C LEU A 269 -18.87 -18.36 16.57
N ILE A 270 -19.48 -17.83 17.64
CA ILE A 270 -18.97 -17.96 19.01
C ILE A 270 -18.86 -19.44 19.39
N ASP A 271 -19.90 -20.23 19.18
CA ASP A 271 -19.89 -21.67 19.48
C ASP A 271 -18.84 -22.42 18.66
N SER A 272 -18.66 -22.07 17.38
CA SER A 272 -17.67 -22.69 16.51
C SER A 272 -16.23 -22.40 16.96
N LEU A 273 -15.94 -21.15 17.37
CA LEU A 273 -14.65 -20.77 17.92
C LEU A 273 -14.39 -21.46 19.27
N ASN A 274 -15.37 -21.50 20.17
CA ASN A 274 -15.27 -22.21 21.44
C ASN A 274 -14.96 -23.71 21.23
N LYS A 275 -15.63 -24.36 20.27
CA LYS A 275 -15.35 -25.75 19.89
C LYS A 275 -13.92 -25.91 19.41
N LEU A 276 -13.45 -25.02 18.48
CA LEU A 276 -12.10 -25.05 17.95
C LEU A 276 -11.06 -24.93 19.09
N HIS A 277 -11.21 -23.94 19.96
CA HIS A 277 -10.28 -23.66 21.05
C HIS A 277 -10.25 -24.77 22.11
N SER A 278 -11.33 -25.57 22.24
CA SER A 278 -11.39 -26.70 23.17
C SER A 278 -10.75 -27.97 22.63
N LEU A 279 -10.42 -28.09 21.35
CA LEU A 279 -9.92 -29.33 20.72
C LEU A 279 -8.59 -29.78 21.33
N LYS A 280 -7.67 -28.82 21.51
CA LYS A 280 -6.35 -29.10 22.07
C LYS A 280 -5.70 -27.83 22.63
N LYS A 281 -5.04 -27.98 23.76
CA LYS A 281 -4.24 -26.93 24.38
C LYS A 281 -2.78 -27.37 24.50
N VAL A 282 -1.86 -26.41 24.47
CA VAL A 282 -0.41 -26.60 24.66
C VAL A 282 0.11 -25.51 25.59
N SER A 283 1.29 -25.72 26.17
CA SER A 283 1.93 -24.67 27.00
C SER A 283 2.19 -23.41 26.20
N ALA A 284 1.77 -22.27 26.71
CA ALA A 284 2.03 -20.97 26.15
C ALA A 284 3.52 -20.60 26.31
N ASP A 285 3.96 -19.65 25.50
CA ASP A 285 5.26 -19.00 25.66
C ASP A 285 5.19 -17.49 25.40
N ALA A 286 5.93 -16.73 26.20
CA ALA A 286 5.93 -15.29 26.14
C ALA A 286 6.56 -14.76 24.83
N PHE A 287 7.50 -15.49 24.22
CA PHE A 287 8.13 -15.07 22.96
C PHE A 287 7.11 -15.02 21.81
N SER A 288 6.25 -16.04 21.72
CA SER A 288 5.15 -16.05 20.73
C SER A 288 4.16 -14.92 20.96
N MET A 289 3.86 -14.57 22.22
CA MET A 289 2.98 -13.46 22.57
C MET A 289 3.58 -12.12 22.11
N VAL A 290 4.83 -11.86 22.48
CA VAL A 290 5.53 -10.60 22.10
C VAL A 290 5.68 -10.50 20.58
N GLU A 291 6.04 -11.61 19.91
CA GLU A 291 6.13 -11.64 18.45
C GLU A 291 4.79 -11.35 17.77
N ALA A 292 3.72 -12.02 18.18
CA ALA A 292 2.41 -11.91 17.55
C ALA A 292 1.74 -10.56 17.78
N TYR A 293 1.81 -10.02 19.01
CA TYR A 293 1.10 -8.80 19.39
C TYR A 293 1.93 -7.53 19.23
N TYR A 294 3.22 -7.57 19.55
CA TYR A 294 4.08 -6.39 19.51
C TYR A 294 4.91 -6.29 18.23
N HIS A 295 5.87 -7.19 18.01
CA HIS A 295 6.84 -7.06 16.92
C HIS A 295 6.17 -7.06 15.54
N LYS A 296 5.28 -8.01 15.29
CA LYS A 296 4.51 -8.07 14.04
C LYS A 296 3.69 -6.80 13.80
N THR A 297 3.06 -6.24 14.83
CA THR A 297 2.27 -5.02 14.73
C THR A 297 3.16 -3.82 14.45
N MET A 298 4.25 -3.64 15.20
CA MET A 298 5.17 -2.53 15.01
C MET A 298 5.86 -2.57 13.65
N ASN A 299 6.31 -3.75 13.21
CA ASN A 299 6.92 -3.92 11.88
C ASN A 299 5.96 -3.56 10.76
N ARG A 300 4.68 -3.94 10.87
CA ARG A 300 3.65 -3.55 9.90
C ARG A 300 3.37 -2.06 9.90
N LEU A 301 3.23 -1.45 11.07
CA LEU A 301 3.06 0.00 11.18
C LEU A 301 4.26 0.73 10.55
N GLU A 302 5.48 0.31 10.85
CA GLU A 302 6.68 0.95 10.30
C GLU A 302 6.74 0.83 8.76
N SER A 303 6.35 -0.32 8.20
CA SER A 303 6.34 -0.51 6.75
C SER A 303 5.36 0.39 5.99
N VAL A 304 4.34 0.91 6.67
CA VAL A 304 3.31 1.80 6.07
C VAL A 304 3.34 3.21 6.63
N ARG A 305 4.36 3.57 7.40
CA ARG A 305 4.45 4.86 8.09
C ARG A 305 4.24 6.05 7.17
N ASP A 306 4.79 5.98 5.95
CA ASP A 306 4.65 7.05 4.94
C ASP A 306 3.24 7.19 4.37
N LEU A 307 2.35 6.22 4.65
CA LEU A 307 0.95 6.21 4.24
C LEU A 307 -0.01 6.62 5.38
N ILE A 308 0.52 6.88 6.57
CA ILE A 308 -0.28 7.28 7.72
C ILE A 308 -0.27 8.81 7.85
N PRO A 309 -1.42 9.48 7.74
CA PRO A 309 -1.51 10.92 7.89
C PRO A 309 -0.99 11.35 9.26
N PHE A 310 -0.21 12.42 9.30
CA PHE A 310 0.33 13.01 10.53
C PHE A 310 1.10 12.02 11.43
N ALA A 311 1.80 11.04 10.81
CA ALA A 311 2.54 9.99 11.54
C ALA A 311 3.62 10.53 12.49
N ASP A 312 4.06 11.77 12.32
CA ASP A 312 5.05 12.44 13.15
C ASP A 312 4.44 13.27 14.31
N ARG A 313 3.11 13.26 14.44
CA ARG A 313 2.42 13.93 15.56
C ARG A 313 2.09 12.89 16.64
N GLU A 314 2.25 13.29 17.90
CA GLU A 314 1.92 12.42 19.06
C GLU A 314 0.43 12.05 19.10
N TYR A 315 -0.42 12.98 18.67
CA TYR A 315 -1.87 12.78 18.53
C TYR A 315 -2.30 13.03 17.09
N ILE A 316 -3.13 12.14 16.59
CA ILE A 316 -3.78 12.28 15.28
C ILE A 316 -5.26 12.57 15.54
N ARG A 317 -5.77 13.67 14.99
CA ARG A 317 -7.21 13.99 15.08
C ARG A 317 -7.97 13.21 14.01
N ILE A 318 -8.85 12.30 14.45
CA ILE A 318 -9.65 11.45 13.58
C ILE A 318 -11.12 11.68 13.91
N ASN A 319 -11.93 12.08 12.92
CA ASN A 319 -13.35 12.40 13.10
C ASN A 319 -13.60 13.31 14.31
N GLY A 320 -12.78 14.34 14.48
CA GLY A 320 -12.87 15.31 15.57
C GLY A 320 -12.29 14.84 16.91
N LYS A 321 -11.87 13.58 17.06
CA LYS A 321 -11.32 13.03 18.31
C LYS A 321 -9.79 12.95 18.22
N ASN A 322 -9.09 13.35 19.30
CA ASN A 322 -7.65 13.17 19.42
C ASN A 322 -7.33 11.71 19.77
N CYS A 323 -6.69 11.02 18.86
CA CYS A 323 -6.25 9.64 19.01
C CYS A 323 -4.74 9.60 19.26
N ARG A 324 -4.29 8.80 20.24
CA ARG A 324 -2.87 8.57 20.48
C ARG A 324 -2.23 7.87 19.29
N ASN A 325 -1.08 8.36 18.84
CA ASN A 325 -0.35 7.76 17.73
C ASN A 325 0.56 6.63 18.26
N PRO A 326 0.37 5.38 17.82
CA PRO A 326 1.14 4.23 18.30
C PRO A 326 2.66 4.37 18.20
N TYR A 327 3.16 5.19 17.26
CA TYR A 327 4.60 5.41 17.09
C TYR A 327 5.26 6.06 18.31
N PHE A 328 4.52 6.88 19.06
CA PHE A 328 5.00 7.55 20.27
C PHE A 328 4.80 6.73 21.54
N TYR A 329 4.01 5.66 21.48
CA TYR A 329 3.64 4.85 22.64
C TYR A 329 4.16 3.41 22.55
N LYS A 330 5.21 3.17 21.75
CA LYS A 330 5.78 1.82 21.54
C LYS A 330 6.15 1.13 22.85
N ALA A 331 6.82 1.84 23.78
CA ALA A 331 7.20 1.29 25.07
C ALA A 331 5.97 0.89 25.91
N SER A 332 4.99 1.79 26.04
CA SER A 332 3.76 1.53 26.78
C SER A 332 2.93 0.37 26.18
N ILE A 333 2.92 0.23 24.82
CA ILE A 333 2.26 -0.90 24.18
C ILE A 333 3.00 -2.20 24.49
N ARG A 334 4.34 -2.17 24.46
CA ARG A 334 5.17 -3.32 24.82
C ARG A 334 4.95 -3.75 26.26
N ASP A 335 5.00 -2.80 27.20
CA ASP A 335 4.77 -3.05 28.63
C ASP A 335 3.42 -3.69 28.88
N LYS A 336 2.36 -3.25 28.18
CA LYS A 336 1.04 -3.88 28.27
C LYS A 336 1.04 -5.31 27.74
N VAL A 337 1.67 -5.58 26.60
CA VAL A 337 1.77 -6.94 26.07
C VAL A 337 2.52 -7.85 27.05
N GLU A 338 3.65 -7.40 27.58
CA GLU A 338 4.47 -8.19 28.51
C GLU A 338 3.77 -8.43 29.85
N ASN A 339 3.08 -7.43 30.40
CA ASN A 339 2.49 -7.51 31.74
C ASN A 339 1.05 -8.05 31.75
N GLU A 340 0.26 -7.83 30.71
CA GLU A 340 -1.15 -8.20 30.69
C GLU A 340 -1.42 -9.46 29.86
N LEU A 341 -0.68 -9.69 28.76
CA LEU A 341 -0.93 -10.80 27.83
C LEU A 341 0.02 -11.98 28.04
N CYS A 342 1.30 -11.74 28.38
CA CYS A 342 2.29 -12.82 28.54
C CYS A 342 2.09 -13.70 29.77
N ASN A 343 1.04 -13.49 30.54
CA ASN A 343 0.68 -14.31 31.71
C ASN A 343 -0.15 -15.55 31.36
N GLU A 344 -0.53 -15.74 30.10
CA GLU A 344 -1.25 -16.93 29.65
C GLU A 344 -0.40 -18.18 29.84
N LYS A 345 -1.03 -19.24 30.36
CA LYS A 345 -0.36 -20.51 30.64
C LYS A 345 -0.52 -21.51 29.50
N GLU A 346 -1.59 -21.38 28.75
CA GLU A 346 -1.95 -22.32 27.69
C GLU A 346 -2.33 -21.57 26.41
N PHE A 347 -1.94 -22.14 25.28
CA PHE A 347 -2.42 -21.77 23.97
C PHE A 347 -3.40 -22.80 23.45
N ALA A 348 -4.46 -22.32 22.80
CA ALA A 348 -5.44 -23.16 22.11
C ALA A 348 -5.06 -23.35 20.64
N LEU A 349 -5.64 -24.34 19.99
CA LEU A 349 -5.66 -24.43 18.54
C LEU A 349 -6.53 -23.29 18.00
N ILE A 350 -5.94 -22.37 17.24
CA ILE A 350 -6.63 -21.16 16.74
C ILE A 350 -6.73 -21.15 15.22
N HIS A 351 -7.73 -20.44 14.68
CA HIS A 351 -7.83 -20.15 13.24
C HIS A 351 -6.78 -19.11 12.79
N GLY A 352 -6.58 -18.09 13.59
CA GLY A 352 -5.60 -17.02 13.38
C GLY A 352 -6.03 -15.94 12.40
N ASP A 353 -7.16 -16.09 11.70
CA ASP A 353 -7.70 -15.07 10.78
C ASP A 353 -9.20 -15.25 10.49
N CYS A 354 -10.01 -15.51 11.52
CA CYS A 354 -11.46 -15.76 11.42
C CYS A 354 -12.30 -14.49 11.18
N THR A 355 -11.88 -13.69 10.20
CA THR A 355 -12.65 -12.54 9.70
C THR A 355 -13.86 -13.02 8.89
N PHE A 356 -14.83 -12.14 8.67
CA PHE A 356 -16.01 -12.47 7.86
C PHE A 356 -15.68 -12.84 6.41
N SER A 357 -14.54 -12.42 5.89
CA SER A 357 -14.02 -12.83 4.57
C SER A 357 -13.49 -14.27 4.54
N ASN A 358 -13.09 -14.80 5.71
CA ASN A 358 -12.57 -16.18 5.86
C ASN A 358 -13.57 -17.11 6.56
N THR A 359 -14.80 -16.65 6.72
CA THR A 359 -15.87 -17.41 7.36
C THR A 359 -17.11 -17.41 6.46
N MET A 360 -17.57 -18.57 6.08
CA MET A 360 -18.78 -18.74 5.27
C MET A 360 -19.96 -19.15 6.16
N VAL A 361 -21.14 -18.84 5.65
CA VAL A 361 -22.43 -19.27 6.20
C VAL A 361 -23.14 -20.08 5.12
N ASP A 362 -23.56 -21.29 5.46
CA ASP A 362 -24.42 -22.12 4.60
C ASP A 362 -25.90 -21.71 4.71
N LYS A 363 -26.76 -22.38 3.93
CA LYS A 363 -28.21 -22.13 3.92
C LYS A 363 -28.91 -22.39 5.25
N SER A 364 -28.28 -23.15 6.16
CA SER A 364 -28.78 -23.46 7.51
C SER A 364 -28.15 -22.56 8.57
N LEU A 365 -27.45 -21.49 8.18
CA LEU A 365 -26.72 -20.55 9.03
C LEU A 365 -25.56 -21.20 9.82
N ASN A 366 -25.07 -22.36 9.39
CA ASN A 366 -23.88 -22.97 9.97
C ASN A 366 -22.62 -22.25 9.52
N ILE A 367 -21.64 -22.21 10.43
CA ILE A 367 -20.34 -21.57 10.18
C ILE A 367 -19.37 -22.58 9.58
N ILE A 368 -18.65 -22.15 8.53
CA ILE A 368 -17.57 -22.89 7.90
C ILE A 368 -16.34 -21.98 7.83
N PHE A 369 -15.25 -22.38 8.48
CA PHE A 369 -13.97 -21.66 8.46
C PHE A 369 -13.15 -22.03 7.23
N LEU A 370 -12.58 -20.99 6.59
CA LEU A 370 -11.71 -21.08 5.43
C LEU A 370 -10.41 -20.31 5.67
N ASP A 371 -9.39 -20.62 4.90
CA ASP A 371 -8.12 -19.88 4.91
C ASP A 371 -7.50 -19.67 6.32
N PRO A 372 -7.38 -20.73 7.13
CA PRO A 372 -6.76 -20.64 8.44
C PRO A 372 -5.32 -20.16 8.30
N ARG A 373 -4.87 -19.31 9.21
CA ARG A 373 -3.53 -18.75 9.16
C ARG A 373 -2.44 -19.77 9.46
N GLY A 374 -2.74 -20.74 10.33
CA GLY A 374 -1.78 -21.79 10.77
C GLY A 374 -0.49 -21.21 11.36
N TYR A 375 -0.58 -20.04 12.02
CA TYR A 375 0.61 -19.35 12.53
C TYR A 375 0.28 -18.37 13.66
N PHE A 376 0.98 -18.54 14.79
CA PHE A 376 1.00 -17.61 15.91
C PHE A 376 2.40 -17.60 16.56
N GLY A 377 3.17 -16.55 16.31
CA GLY A 377 4.55 -16.46 16.81
C GLY A 377 5.39 -17.70 16.44
N PHE A 378 5.95 -18.36 17.44
CA PHE A 378 6.80 -19.55 17.27
C PHE A 378 6.05 -20.86 17.54
N LYS A 379 4.77 -20.81 17.93
CA LYS A 379 3.93 -21.99 18.24
C LYS A 379 3.00 -22.41 17.10
N GLU A 380 3.21 -21.85 15.91
CA GLU A 380 2.49 -22.20 14.69
C GLU A 380 0.95 -22.24 14.85
N LEU A 381 0.36 -23.42 14.88
CA LEU A 381 -1.10 -23.63 14.94
C LEU A 381 -1.75 -23.20 16.26
N TYR A 382 -0.94 -23.11 17.31
CA TYR A 382 -1.41 -22.84 18.66
C TYR A 382 -1.10 -21.43 19.09
N GLY A 383 -2.10 -20.76 19.64
CA GLY A 383 -1.97 -19.36 20.05
C GLY A 383 -2.96 -18.97 21.14
N ASP A 384 -2.90 -17.72 21.53
CA ASP A 384 -3.87 -17.12 22.42
C ASP A 384 -5.26 -17.07 21.74
N GLU A 385 -6.25 -17.71 22.36
CA GLU A 385 -7.63 -17.72 21.85
C GLU A 385 -8.22 -16.32 21.69
N LYS A 386 -7.77 -15.35 22.50
CA LYS A 386 -8.16 -13.94 22.39
C LYS A 386 -7.79 -13.33 21.04
N TYR A 387 -6.81 -13.91 20.34
CA TYR A 387 -6.44 -13.45 19.00
C TYR A 387 -7.56 -13.71 17.98
N ASP A 388 -8.22 -14.87 18.05
CA ASP A 388 -9.38 -15.17 17.21
C ASP A 388 -10.58 -14.31 17.58
N TRP A 389 -10.84 -14.12 18.89
CA TRP A 389 -11.89 -13.20 19.34
C TRP A 389 -11.66 -11.76 18.85
N ALA A 390 -10.43 -11.27 18.88
CA ALA A 390 -10.07 -9.96 18.35
C ALA A 390 -10.29 -9.88 16.83
N LYS A 391 -10.02 -10.95 16.09
CA LYS A 391 -10.27 -11.03 14.65
C LYS A 391 -11.76 -11.03 14.31
N ALA A 392 -12.56 -11.76 15.04
CA ALA A 392 -14.01 -11.75 14.89
C ALA A 392 -14.58 -10.36 15.22
N TYR A 393 -14.16 -9.76 16.35
CA TYR A 393 -14.57 -8.41 16.76
C TYR A 393 -14.18 -7.33 15.74
N TYR A 394 -13.03 -7.48 15.09
CA TYR A 394 -12.54 -6.62 14.05
C TYR A 394 -13.47 -6.57 12.82
N SER A 395 -14.09 -7.71 12.46
CA SER A 395 -15.14 -7.75 11.42
C SER A 395 -16.49 -7.25 11.94
N ILE A 396 -16.88 -7.60 13.18
CA ILE A 396 -18.20 -7.29 13.75
C ILE A 396 -18.36 -5.79 14.02
N ALA A 397 -17.38 -5.18 14.68
CA ALA A 397 -17.45 -3.80 15.17
C ALA A 397 -16.50 -2.83 14.44
N GLY A 398 -15.52 -3.34 13.71
CA GLY A 398 -14.48 -2.56 13.03
C GLY A 398 -14.72 -2.38 11.54
N ASP A 399 -15.82 -2.89 10.99
CA ASP A 399 -16.15 -2.82 9.54
C ASP A 399 -15.00 -3.24 8.61
N TYR A 400 -14.14 -4.15 9.09
CA TYR A 400 -12.93 -4.56 8.39
C TYR A 400 -13.19 -5.01 6.95
N ASP A 401 -14.24 -5.81 6.75
CA ASP A 401 -14.54 -6.37 5.43
C ASP A 401 -15.04 -5.28 4.46
N GLN A 402 -15.74 -4.26 4.95
CA GLN A 402 -16.11 -3.10 4.14
C GLN A 402 -14.88 -2.27 3.77
N PHE A 403 -13.99 -2.03 4.75
CA PHE A 403 -12.73 -1.34 4.52
C PHE A 403 -11.84 -2.11 3.52
N ASN A 404 -11.71 -3.42 3.68
CA ASN A 404 -10.94 -4.29 2.78
C ASN A 404 -11.50 -4.28 1.34
N ASN A 405 -12.82 -4.17 1.19
CA ASN A 405 -13.50 -4.00 -0.09
C ASN A 405 -13.47 -2.56 -0.63
N LYS A 406 -12.66 -1.68 -0.03
CA LYS A 406 -12.51 -0.27 -0.42
C LYS A 406 -13.79 0.55 -0.35
N LYS A 407 -14.75 0.14 0.46
CA LYS A 407 -16.00 0.85 0.71
C LYS A 407 -15.82 1.85 1.86
N PHE A 408 -14.90 2.77 1.71
CA PHE A 408 -14.64 3.84 2.66
C PHE A 408 -14.29 5.14 1.94
N LYS A 409 -14.50 6.25 2.63
CA LYS A 409 -14.05 7.58 2.23
C LYS A 409 -13.08 8.11 3.27
N LEU A 410 -11.90 8.52 2.82
CA LEU A 410 -10.87 9.16 3.65
C LEU A 410 -10.58 10.53 3.08
N GLU A 411 -10.73 11.56 3.90
CA GLU A 411 -10.42 12.95 3.58
C GLU A 411 -9.46 13.52 4.62
N ILE A 412 -8.58 14.38 4.19
CA ILE A 412 -7.66 15.13 5.06
C ILE A 412 -8.04 16.59 4.90
N GLU A 413 -8.52 17.21 5.96
CA GLU A 413 -8.96 18.59 5.97
C GLU A 413 -8.60 19.24 7.31
N GLU A 414 -8.18 20.49 7.27
CA GLU A 414 -7.91 21.28 8.49
C GLU A 414 -7.03 20.55 9.52
N GLY A 415 -6.01 19.84 9.07
CA GLY A 415 -5.08 19.12 9.94
C GLY A 415 -5.66 17.90 10.65
N GLN A 416 -6.79 17.34 10.20
CA GLN A 416 -7.41 16.13 10.72
C GLN A 416 -7.72 15.11 9.62
N VAL A 417 -7.95 13.88 10.03
CA VAL A 417 -8.44 12.79 9.17
C VAL A 417 -9.95 12.63 9.38
N LYS A 418 -10.69 12.65 8.30
CA LYS A 418 -12.10 12.24 8.27
C LYS A 418 -12.20 10.88 7.60
N LEU A 419 -12.66 9.88 8.34
CA LEU A 419 -12.86 8.51 7.86
C LEU A 419 -14.32 8.13 8.01
N GLN A 420 -14.92 7.69 6.92
CA GLN A 420 -16.26 7.15 6.86
C GLN A 420 -16.21 5.77 6.18
N ILE A 421 -16.77 4.76 6.81
CA ILE A 421 -16.90 3.38 6.31
C ILE A 421 -18.38 3.09 6.06
#